data_98de5cdafae1f7c015a2bc43026469e3
#
_entry.id   98de5cdafae1f7c015a2bc43026469e3
#
_cell.length_a   1.000
_cell.length_b   1.000
_cell.length_c   1.000
_cell.angle_alpha   90.00
_cell.angle_beta   90.00
_cell.angle_gamma   90.00
#
_symmetry.space_group_name_H-M   'P 1'
#
loop_
_entity.id
_entity.type
_entity.pdbx_description
1 polymer ?
#
loop_
_entity_poly.entity_id
_entity_poly.type
_entity_poly.pdbx_seq_one_letter_code
_entity_poly.pdbx_strand_id
1 'polypeptide(L)'
;THAFDRTHVTGEKIIVRNAKIDEKLELLDGENIELTHEDLVICDIEGPIALAGIRGGKKDSILDDTIDVVLEVANFTAGAIRNTGKRFDEKTDASIRYEKGIDTQRVDQGLALGIKLFKEIFPEAEFTAFKDVNPVETKRAEVDVTKAFLDTRLGKVLDDNEISDTLGRLGFDVEFKNGVFHTVAPTWRSTGDISMRDDVLGEIARLV
;
A
#
# COMPACT_ATOMS: atom_id res chain seq x y z
N THR A 1 -5.65 4.57 4.44
CA THR A 1 -7.12 4.77 4.51
C THR A 1 -7.43 6.17 4.97
N HIS A 2 -8.46 6.79 4.38
CA HIS A 2 -8.98 8.09 4.75
C HIS A 2 -10.51 8.08 4.60
N ALA A 3 -11.20 8.96 5.30
CA ALA A 3 -12.64 9.11 5.21
C ALA A 3 -12.98 10.57 4.89
N PHE A 4 -13.85 10.75 3.89
CA PHE A 4 -14.36 12.06 3.51
C PHE A 4 -15.85 12.13 3.82
N ASP A 5 -16.33 13.29 4.25
CA ASP A 5 -17.76 13.56 4.28
C ASP A 5 -18.28 13.66 2.83
N ARG A 6 -19.14 12.72 2.44
CA ARG A 6 -19.64 12.66 1.07
C ARG A 6 -20.38 13.93 0.65
N THR A 7 -21.07 14.58 1.59
CA THR A 7 -21.86 15.78 1.28
C THR A 7 -21.01 16.98 0.92
N HIS A 8 -19.75 17.00 1.37
CA HIS A 8 -18.77 18.03 1.08
C HIS A 8 -17.92 17.76 -0.17
N VAL A 9 -17.95 16.52 -0.70
CA VAL A 9 -17.26 16.17 -1.97
C VAL A 9 -18.06 16.75 -3.14
N THR A 10 -17.59 17.87 -3.68
CA THR A 10 -18.31 18.60 -4.72
C THR A 10 -18.37 17.80 -6.02
N GLY A 11 -19.57 17.71 -6.60
CA GLY A 11 -19.83 17.00 -7.84
C GLY A 11 -19.80 15.47 -7.72
N GLU A 12 -19.83 14.92 -6.50
CA GLU A 12 -19.81 13.47 -6.20
C GLU A 12 -18.70 12.70 -6.94
N LYS A 13 -17.54 13.32 -7.09
CA LYS A 13 -16.44 12.78 -7.88
C LYS A 13 -15.11 12.91 -7.16
N ILE A 14 -14.40 11.79 -7.03
CA ILE A 14 -13.02 11.74 -6.56
C ILE A 14 -12.07 11.63 -7.77
N ILE A 15 -11.09 12.51 -7.83
CA ILE A 15 -10.07 12.56 -8.89
C ILE A 15 -8.70 12.50 -8.23
N VAL A 16 -7.93 11.47 -8.55
CA VAL A 16 -6.53 11.36 -8.12
C VAL A 16 -5.60 11.82 -9.24
N ARG A 17 -4.81 12.84 -8.98
CA ARG A 17 -3.91 13.45 -9.98
C ARG A 17 -2.76 14.19 -9.31
N ASN A 18 -1.77 14.57 -10.10
CA ASN A 18 -0.82 15.57 -9.66
C ASN A 18 -1.51 16.94 -9.53
N ALA A 19 -1.05 17.74 -8.57
CA ALA A 19 -1.55 19.10 -8.42
C ALA A 19 -1.18 19.96 -9.62
N LYS A 20 -1.95 21.00 -9.85
CA LYS A 20 -1.59 22.07 -10.80
C LYS A 20 -0.70 23.08 -10.09
N ILE A 21 0.02 23.85 -10.86
CA ILE A 21 0.83 24.97 -10.34
C ILE A 21 -0.11 25.97 -9.66
N ASP A 22 0.32 26.49 -8.51
CA ASP A 22 -0.39 27.49 -7.70
C ASP A 22 -1.71 26.99 -7.05
N GLU A 23 -2.03 25.71 -7.12
CA GLU A 23 -3.11 25.15 -6.33
C GLU A 23 -2.75 25.20 -4.83
N LYS A 24 -3.75 25.44 -4.00
CA LYS A 24 -3.62 25.51 -2.54
C LYS A 24 -4.48 24.47 -1.88
N LEU A 25 -4.05 24.04 -0.72
CA LEU A 25 -4.82 23.12 0.13
C LEU A 25 -4.73 23.59 1.58
N GLU A 26 -5.89 23.75 2.23
CA GLU A 26 -5.98 23.89 3.68
C GLU A 26 -6.01 22.50 4.31
N LEU A 27 -5.01 22.19 5.12
CA LEU A 27 -4.88 20.92 5.82
C LEU A 27 -5.82 20.85 7.03
N LEU A 28 -6.01 19.65 7.59
CA LEU A 28 -6.88 19.41 8.75
C LEU A 28 -6.56 20.27 9.97
N ASP A 29 -5.30 20.63 10.17
CA ASP A 29 -4.87 21.53 11.27
C ASP A 29 -5.03 23.02 10.96
N GLY A 30 -5.51 23.38 9.76
CA GLY A 30 -5.70 24.74 9.29
C GLY A 30 -4.48 25.35 8.60
N GLU A 31 -3.38 24.62 8.44
CA GLU A 31 -2.24 25.08 7.66
C GLU A 31 -2.62 25.17 6.18
N ASN A 32 -2.23 26.27 5.53
CA ASN A 32 -2.40 26.46 4.10
C ASN A 32 -1.09 26.18 3.37
N ILE A 33 -1.07 25.21 2.50
CA ILE A 33 0.08 24.82 1.69
C ILE A 33 -0.10 25.19 0.22
N GLU A 34 0.99 25.61 -0.43
CA GLU A 34 1.06 25.81 -1.87
C GLU A 34 1.60 24.57 -2.56
N LEU A 35 0.81 24.00 -3.49
CA LEU A 35 1.10 22.77 -4.17
C LEU A 35 1.93 23.00 -5.44
N THR A 36 2.65 21.98 -5.84
CA THR A 36 3.39 21.94 -7.11
C THR A 36 2.95 20.73 -7.94
N HIS A 37 3.34 20.71 -9.20
CA HIS A 37 3.04 19.60 -10.12
C HIS A 37 3.65 18.23 -9.70
N GLU A 38 4.52 18.21 -8.70
CA GLU A 38 5.09 16.98 -8.15
C GLU A 38 4.23 16.37 -7.05
N ASP A 39 3.25 17.11 -6.51
CA ASP A 39 2.41 16.66 -5.43
C ASP A 39 1.24 15.84 -5.95
N LEU A 40 1.09 14.63 -5.41
CA LEU A 40 -0.08 13.82 -5.66
C LEU A 40 -1.20 14.26 -4.71
N VAL A 41 -2.36 14.57 -5.29
CA VAL A 41 -3.53 15.04 -4.55
C VAL A 41 -4.77 14.24 -4.89
N ILE A 42 -5.65 14.15 -3.90
CA ILE A 42 -7.01 13.72 -4.08
C ILE A 42 -7.86 14.98 -4.22
N CYS A 43 -8.69 15.03 -5.23
CA CYS A 43 -9.50 16.19 -5.60
C CYS A 43 -10.96 15.81 -5.74
N ASP A 44 -11.82 16.78 -5.52
CA ASP A 44 -13.16 16.83 -6.10
C ASP A 44 -13.16 17.65 -7.42
N ILE A 45 -14.31 18.10 -7.90
CA ILE A 45 -14.38 18.90 -9.13
C ILE A 45 -13.88 20.34 -8.94
N GLU A 46 -13.85 20.87 -7.72
CA GLU A 46 -13.38 22.23 -7.41
C GLU A 46 -11.87 22.29 -7.21
N GLY A 47 -11.25 21.23 -6.69
CA GLY A 47 -9.81 21.20 -6.47
C GLY A 47 -9.34 20.17 -5.46
N PRO A 48 -8.11 20.33 -4.92
CA PRO A 48 -7.53 19.42 -3.95
C PRO A 48 -8.31 19.40 -2.63
N ILE A 49 -8.60 18.17 -2.16
CA ILE A 49 -9.27 17.90 -0.86
C ILE A 49 -8.38 17.11 0.09
N ALA A 50 -7.30 16.51 -0.42
CA ALA A 50 -6.29 15.85 0.43
C ALA A 50 -4.93 15.80 -0.27
N LEU A 51 -3.88 15.81 0.55
CA LEU A 51 -2.53 15.46 0.16
C LEU A 51 -2.40 13.93 0.22
N ALA A 52 -2.38 13.28 -0.93
CA ALA A 52 -2.50 11.83 -1.06
C ALA A 52 -1.48 11.06 -0.21
N GLY A 53 -1.96 10.16 0.64
CA GLY A 53 -1.11 9.32 1.51
C GLY A 53 -0.35 10.06 2.62
N ILE A 54 -0.59 11.35 2.81
CA ILE A 54 0.08 12.17 3.81
C ILE A 54 -0.93 12.75 4.79
N ARG A 55 -1.79 13.68 4.35
CA ARG A 55 -2.74 14.36 5.22
C ARG A 55 -4.01 14.78 4.49
N GLY A 56 -5.17 14.66 5.15
CA GLY A 56 -6.44 15.15 4.63
C GLY A 56 -6.53 16.68 4.63
N GLY A 57 -7.38 17.18 3.78
CA GLY A 57 -7.80 18.57 3.78
C GLY A 57 -8.94 18.82 4.77
N LYS A 58 -9.16 20.08 5.10
CA LYS A 58 -10.16 20.51 6.06
C LYS A 58 -11.57 20.52 5.49
N LYS A 59 -11.72 20.88 4.21
CA LYS A 59 -13.00 21.06 3.53
C LYS A 59 -13.92 19.85 3.66
N ASP A 60 -13.38 18.66 3.39
CA ASP A 60 -14.15 17.41 3.30
C ASP A 60 -13.92 16.49 4.50
N SER A 61 -13.47 17.05 5.61
CA SER A 61 -13.24 16.31 6.85
C SER A 61 -14.56 15.83 7.48
N ILE A 62 -14.45 14.73 8.21
CA ILE A 62 -15.56 14.20 9.00
C ILE A 62 -15.90 15.16 10.14
N LEU A 63 -17.18 15.48 10.30
CA LEU A 63 -17.73 16.32 11.35
C LEU A 63 -18.69 15.51 12.23
N ASP A 64 -19.14 16.11 13.34
CA ASP A 64 -20.05 15.45 14.30
C ASP A 64 -21.42 15.09 13.70
N ASP A 65 -21.83 15.78 12.65
CA ASP A 65 -23.09 15.60 11.93
C ASP A 65 -22.93 14.84 10.60
N THR A 66 -21.74 14.32 10.29
CA THR A 66 -21.52 13.51 9.10
C THR A 66 -22.30 12.20 9.17
N ILE A 67 -23.11 11.94 8.15
CA ILE A 67 -23.91 10.71 8.00
C ILE A 67 -23.37 9.84 6.87
N ASP A 68 -23.04 10.44 5.73
CA ASP A 68 -22.57 9.75 4.53
C ASP A 68 -21.05 9.89 4.37
N VAL A 69 -20.36 8.77 4.28
CA VAL A 69 -18.90 8.73 4.23
C VAL A 69 -18.39 8.08 2.93
N VAL A 70 -17.38 8.68 2.32
CA VAL A 70 -16.56 8.04 1.29
C VAL A 70 -15.30 7.50 1.95
N LEU A 71 -15.17 6.17 2.03
CA LEU A 71 -13.97 5.51 2.55
C LEU A 71 -12.96 5.30 1.43
N GLU A 72 -11.81 5.96 1.54
CA GLU A 72 -10.64 5.72 0.70
C GLU A 72 -9.79 4.59 1.29
N VAL A 73 -9.45 3.62 0.46
CA VAL A 73 -8.40 2.63 0.74
C VAL A 73 -7.51 2.57 -0.50
N ALA A 74 -6.31 3.11 -0.39
CA ALA A 74 -5.44 3.31 -1.55
C ALA A 74 -3.99 2.90 -1.29
N ASN A 75 -3.24 2.79 -2.37
CA ASN A 75 -1.79 2.72 -2.39
C ASN A 75 -1.25 3.85 -3.28
N PHE A 76 -0.10 4.38 -2.91
CA PHE A 76 0.51 5.53 -3.58
C PHE A 76 1.97 5.25 -3.90
N THR A 77 2.49 5.89 -4.95
CA THR A 77 3.89 5.77 -5.34
C THR A 77 4.82 6.29 -4.25
N ALA A 78 5.66 5.43 -3.69
CA ALA A 78 6.53 5.71 -2.56
C ALA A 78 7.41 6.95 -2.76
N GLY A 79 7.95 7.15 -3.97
CA GLY A 79 8.76 8.31 -4.31
C GLY A 79 8.00 9.63 -4.22
N ALA A 80 6.76 9.67 -4.71
CA ALA A 80 5.91 10.87 -4.63
C ALA A 80 5.63 11.24 -3.16
N ILE A 81 5.20 10.27 -2.35
CA ILE A 81 4.92 10.52 -0.93
C ILE A 81 6.16 11.00 -0.17
N ARG A 82 7.31 10.39 -0.42
CA ARG A 82 8.58 10.79 0.20
C ARG A 82 8.98 12.20 -0.14
N ASN A 83 8.90 12.58 -1.41
CA ASN A 83 9.31 13.91 -1.89
C ASN A 83 8.38 14.99 -1.34
N THR A 84 7.07 14.78 -1.43
CA THR A 84 6.05 15.70 -0.91
C THR A 84 6.14 15.84 0.61
N GLY A 85 6.19 14.71 1.34
CA GLY A 85 6.32 14.73 2.80
C GLY A 85 7.59 15.44 3.28
N LYS A 86 8.70 15.29 2.56
CA LYS A 86 9.96 15.99 2.85
C LYS A 86 9.89 17.49 2.57
N ARG A 87 9.18 17.90 1.51
CA ARG A 87 9.06 19.31 1.14
C ARG A 87 8.22 20.10 2.14
N PHE A 88 7.14 19.53 2.64
CA PHE A 88 6.27 20.16 3.63
C PHE A 88 6.65 19.84 5.08
N ASP A 89 7.75 19.09 5.30
CA ASP A 89 8.14 18.54 6.61
C ASP A 89 7.01 17.75 7.31
N GLU A 90 6.17 17.10 6.49
CA GLU A 90 5.00 16.34 6.92
C GLU A 90 5.33 14.86 7.13
N LYS A 91 5.37 14.44 8.39
CA LYS A 91 5.55 13.04 8.78
C LYS A 91 4.35 12.53 9.54
N THR A 92 3.50 11.79 8.87
CA THR A 92 2.37 11.07 9.47
C THR A 92 2.65 9.58 9.50
N ASP A 93 1.92 8.84 10.32
CA ASP A 93 1.98 7.38 10.33
C ASP A 93 1.71 6.76 8.97
N ALA A 94 0.86 7.39 8.16
CA ALA A 94 0.58 6.99 6.79
C ALA A 94 1.79 7.25 5.88
N SER A 95 2.33 8.48 5.87
CA SER A 95 3.45 8.84 4.99
C SER A 95 4.70 8.01 5.25
N ILE A 96 5.02 7.72 6.53
CA ILE A 96 6.16 6.88 6.93
C ILE A 96 6.04 5.45 6.38
N ARG A 97 4.82 4.93 6.22
CA ARG A 97 4.56 3.60 5.63
C ARG A 97 4.60 3.65 4.11
N TYR A 98 3.88 4.58 3.50
CA TYR A 98 3.81 4.72 2.05
C TYR A 98 5.15 5.04 1.40
N GLU A 99 6.00 5.87 2.04
CA GLU A 99 7.33 6.23 1.50
C GLU A 99 8.28 5.05 1.33
N LYS A 100 8.00 3.90 1.97
CA LYS A 100 8.78 2.67 1.88
C LYS A 100 8.27 1.69 0.83
N GLY A 101 7.14 1.98 0.21
CA GLY A 101 6.45 1.07 -0.70
C GLY A 101 5.60 0.04 0.04
N ILE A 102 4.31 0.08 -0.22
CA ILE A 102 3.34 -0.89 0.30
C ILE A 102 2.88 -1.76 -0.86
N ASP A 103 2.64 -3.03 -0.59
CA ASP A 103 2.04 -3.96 -1.53
C ASP A 103 0.63 -3.48 -1.94
N THR A 104 0.39 -3.34 -3.24
CA THR A 104 -0.88 -2.88 -3.79
C THR A 104 -2.03 -3.83 -3.48
N GLN A 105 -1.79 -5.14 -3.36
CA GLN A 105 -2.82 -6.13 -3.03
C GLN A 105 -3.31 -6.04 -1.57
N ARG A 106 -2.59 -5.33 -0.71
CA ARG A 106 -3.06 -5.03 0.65
C ARG A 106 -4.23 -4.05 0.70
N VAL A 107 -4.51 -3.37 -0.39
CA VAL A 107 -5.69 -2.50 -0.50
C VAL A 107 -6.97 -3.29 -0.27
N ASP A 108 -7.11 -4.49 -0.87
CA ASP A 108 -8.27 -5.36 -0.68
C ASP A 108 -8.42 -5.82 0.77
N GLN A 109 -7.31 -6.20 1.40
CA GLN A 109 -7.29 -6.57 2.82
C GLN A 109 -7.66 -5.39 3.72
N GLY A 110 -7.13 -4.21 3.41
CA GLY A 110 -7.44 -2.96 4.12
C GLY A 110 -8.91 -2.58 3.99
N LEU A 111 -9.48 -2.73 2.80
CA LEU A 111 -10.91 -2.48 2.56
C LEU A 111 -11.79 -3.47 3.33
N ALA A 112 -11.49 -4.77 3.24
CA ALA A 112 -12.23 -5.80 3.96
C ALA A 112 -12.22 -5.56 5.48
N LEU A 113 -11.05 -5.22 6.03
CA LEU A 113 -10.93 -4.87 7.45
C LEU A 113 -11.70 -3.59 7.78
N GLY A 114 -11.61 -2.56 6.94
CA GLY A 114 -12.35 -1.30 7.11
C GLY A 114 -13.86 -1.54 7.17
N ILE A 115 -14.40 -2.28 6.20
CA ILE A 115 -15.84 -2.65 6.18
C ILE A 115 -16.23 -3.42 7.45
N LYS A 116 -15.41 -4.40 7.86
CA LYS A 116 -15.66 -5.18 9.07
C LYS A 116 -15.75 -4.27 10.30
N LEU A 117 -14.78 -3.37 10.50
CA LEU A 117 -14.75 -2.46 11.63
C LEU A 117 -15.92 -1.46 11.61
N PHE A 118 -16.29 -0.93 10.44
CA PHE A 118 -17.48 -0.11 10.30
C PHE A 118 -18.74 -0.85 10.74
N LYS A 119 -18.92 -2.11 10.33
CA LYS A 119 -20.05 -2.95 10.73
C LYS A 119 -20.08 -3.28 12.23
N GLU A 120 -18.92 -3.42 12.85
CA GLU A 120 -18.81 -3.67 14.29
C GLU A 120 -19.19 -2.42 15.12
N ILE A 121 -18.80 -1.22 14.64
CA ILE A 121 -19.05 0.05 15.36
C ILE A 121 -20.44 0.60 15.01
N PHE A 122 -20.83 0.48 13.75
CA PHE A 122 -22.11 0.96 13.20
C PHE A 122 -22.85 -0.20 12.52
N PRO A 123 -23.56 -1.06 13.28
CA PRO A 123 -24.23 -2.25 12.73
C PRO A 123 -25.23 -1.93 11.62
N GLU A 124 -25.88 -0.75 11.69
CA GLU A 124 -26.86 -0.28 10.71
C GLU A 124 -26.24 0.40 9.47
N ALA A 125 -24.90 0.55 9.42
CA ALA A 125 -24.26 1.17 8.27
C ALA A 125 -24.46 0.34 6.99
N GLU A 126 -24.84 1.01 5.91
CA GLU A 126 -25.02 0.42 4.59
C GLU A 126 -23.85 0.79 3.67
N PHE A 127 -23.36 -0.17 2.90
CA PHE A 127 -22.36 0.03 1.86
C PHE A 127 -23.06 0.05 0.51
N THR A 128 -23.26 1.23 -0.05
CA THR A 128 -24.14 1.45 -1.21
C THR A 128 -23.41 1.40 -2.54
N ALA A 129 -22.11 1.67 -2.55
CA ALA A 129 -21.31 1.68 -3.76
C ALA A 129 -19.85 1.26 -3.49
N PHE A 130 -19.23 0.68 -4.51
CA PHE A 130 -17.81 0.34 -4.53
C PHE A 130 -17.21 0.67 -5.89
N LYS A 131 -16.01 1.24 -5.89
CA LYS A 131 -15.23 1.47 -7.09
C LYS A 131 -13.78 1.14 -6.84
N ASP A 132 -13.24 0.20 -7.59
CA ASP A 132 -11.81 -0.08 -7.65
C ASP A 132 -11.21 0.48 -8.94
N VAL A 133 -10.02 1.07 -8.81
CA VAL A 133 -9.20 1.54 -9.94
C VAL A 133 -7.77 1.07 -9.69
N ASN A 134 -7.40 -0.03 -10.31
CA ASN A 134 -6.05 -0.59 -10.25
C ASN A 134 -5.48 -0.71 -11.68
N PRO A 135 -4.84 0.35 -12.21
CA PRO A 135 -4.37 0.39 -13.59
C PRO A 135 -3.12 -0.47 -13.85
N VAL A 136 -2.42 -0.90 -12.81
CA VAL A 136 -1.17 -1.64 -12.92
C VAL A 136 -1.20 -2.89 -12.04
N GLU A 137 -1.19 -4.05 -12.68
CA GLU A 137 -1.07 -5.33 -11.96
C GLU A 137 0.34 -5.47 -11.36
N THR A 138 0.40 -5.73 -10.06
CA THR A 138 1.66 -6.02 -9.39
C THR A 138 2.05 -7.47 -9.62
N LYS A 139 3.18 -7.68 -10.30
CA LYS A 139 3.75 -9.01 -10.50
C LYS A 139 4.45 -9.49 -9.24
N ARG A 140 4.25 -10.76 -8.91
CA ARG A 140 5.01 -11.42 -7.84
C ARG A 140 6.45 -11.69 -8.32
N ALA A 141 7.40 -11.57 -7.40
CA ALA A 141 8.80 -11.87 -7.69
C ALA A 141 9.00 -13.39 -7.82
N GLU A 142 9.58 -13.79 -8.93
CA GLU A 142 9.94 -15.19 -9.22
C GLU A 142 11.46 -15.33 -9.14
N VAL A 143 11.94 -16.28 -8.34
CA VAL A 143 13.37 -16.50 -8.13
C VAL A 143 13.71 -17.98 -8.15
N ASP A 144 14.63 -18.37 -9.01
CA ASP A 144 15.17 -19.71 -9.09
C ASP A 144 16.42 -19.86 -8.22
N VAL A 145 16.43 -20.87 -7.35
CA VAL A 145 17.54 -21.16 -6.44
C VAL A 145 17.95 -22.61 -6.53
N THR A 146 19.19 -22.89 -6.88
CA THR A 146 19.68 -24.27 -6.92
C THR A 146 19.95 -24.82 -5.52
N LYS A 147 19.65 -26.10 -5.32
CA LYS A 147 19.98 -26.82 -4.08
C LYS A 147 21.45 -26.71 -3.72
N ALA A 148 22.32 -26.89 -4.71
CA ALA A 148 23.78 -26.79 -4.53
C ALA A 148 24.23 -25.40 -4.04
N PHE A 149 23.58 -24.32 -4.52
CA PHE A 149 23.86 -22.97 -4.03
C PHE A 149 23.47 -22.84 -2.55
N LEU A 150 22.28 -23.32 -2.17
CA LEU A 150 21.81 -23.27 -0.78
C LEU A 150 22.75 -24.04 0.15
N ASP A 151 23.07 -25.30 -0.17
CA ASP A 151 23.95 -26.14 0.64
C ASP A 151 25.33 -25.51 0.85
N THR A 152 25.88 -24.96 -0.24
CA THR A 152 27.20 -24.32 -0.19
C THR A 152 27.19 -23.07 0.68
N ARG A 153 26.16 -22.24 0.56
CA ARG A 153 26.09 -20.95 1.27
C ARG A 153 25.67 -21.11 2.74
N LEU A 154 24.82 -22.09 3.04
CA LEU A 154 24.43 -22.40 4.42
C LEU A 154 25.53 -23.17 5.17
N GLY A 155 26.44 -23.79 4.45
CA GLY A 155 27.49 -24.65 5.06
C GLY A 155 26.95 -25.97 5.61
N LYS A 156 25.70 -26.32 5.29
CA LYS A 156 25.05 -27.58 5.67
C LYS A 156 24.09 -28.04 4.55
N VAL A 157 23.85 -29.33 4.50
CA VAL A 157 22.86 -29.92 3.59
C VAL A 157 21.53 -30.01 4.31
N LEU A 158 20.52 -29.31 3.77
CA LEU A 158 19.13 -29.42 4.24
C LEU A 158 18.36 -30.41 3.39
N ASP A 159 17.32 -31.01 3.94
CA ASP A 159 16.35 -31.80 3.18
C ASP A 159 15.54 -30.89 2.24
N ASP A 160 15.20 -31.40 1.03
CA ASP A 160 14.47 -30.62 0.03
C ASP A 160 13.05 -30.24 0.52
N ASN A 161 12.41 -31.13 1.30
CA ASN A 161 11.11 -30.84 1.91
C ASN A 161 11.25 -29.79 3.02
N GLU A 162 12.32 -29.83 3.82
CA GLU A 162 12.57 -28.83 4.87
C GLU A 162 12.69 -27.43 4.28
N ILE A 163 13.37 -27.28 3.12
CA ILE A 163 13.50 -26.03 2.40
C ILE A 163 12.13 -25.57 1.89
N SER A 164 11.39 -26.49 1.21
CA SER A 164 10.09 -26.20 0.65
C SER A 164 9.06 -25.80 1.72
N ASP A 165 9.03 -26.53 2.83
CA ASP A 165 8.13 -26.25 3.96
C ASP A 165 8.47 -24.93 4.64
N THR A 166 9.77 -24.62 4.79
CA THR A 166 10.22 -23.36 5.36
C THR A 166 9.76 -22.17 4.54
N LEU A 167 9.97 -22.21 3.23
CA LEU A 167 9.52 -21.16 2.33
C LEU A 167 7.99 -21.09 2.23
N GLY A 168 7.32 -22.25 2.20
CA GLY A 168 5.85 -22.33 2.19
C GLY A 168 5.21 -21.67 3.42
N ARG A 169 5.79 -21.88 4.62
CA ARG A 169 5.33 -21.21 5.86
C ARG A 169 5.54 -19.68 5.80
N LEU A 170 6.49 -19.19 5.00
CA LEU A 170 6.70 -17.77 4.74
C LEU A 170 5.81 -17.22 3.63
N GLY A 171 4.94 -18.06 3.04
CA GLY A 171 3.98 -17.67 2.02
C GLY A 171 4.51 -17.72 0.59
N PHE A 172 5.67 -18.33 0.35
CA PHE A 172 6.16 -18.59 -1.00
C PHE A 172 5.42 -19.79 -1.61
N ASP A 173 5.13 -19.70 -2.91
CA ASP A 173 4.83 -20.89 -3.69
C ASP A 173 6.17 -21.48 -4.14
N VAL A 174 6.35 -22.80 -3.97
CA VAL A 174 7.62 -23.47 -4.22
C VAL A 174 7.39 -24.73 -5.04
N GLU A 175 8.12 -24.87 -6.15
CA GLU A 175 8.22 -26.10 -6.91
C GLU A 175 9.70 -26.53 -6.97
N PHE A 176 10.00 -27.75 -6.50
CA PHE A 176 11.34 -28.32 -6.61
C PHE A 176 11.43 -29.27 -7.80
N LYS A 177 12.31 -28.97 -8.75
CA LYS A 177 12.49 -29.78 -9.95
C LYS A 177 13.94 -29.72 -10.43
N ASN A 178 14.51 -30.88 -10.76
CA ASN A 178 15.85 -31.01 -11.33
C ASN A 178 16.95 -30.29 -10.50
N GLY A 179 16.83 -30.29 -9.16
CA GLY A 179 17.81 -29.63 -8.28
C GLY A 179 17.65 -28.10 -8.16
N VAL A 180 16.54 -27.56 -8.65
CA VAL A 180 16.21 -26.12 -8.58
C VAL A 180 14.89 -25.94 -7.84
N PHE A 181 14.86 -25.03 -6.89
CA PHE A 181 13.64 -24.49 -6.28
C PHE A 181 13.18 -23.30 -7.11
N HIS A 182 12.05 -23.44 -7.79
CA HIS A 182 11.33 -22.35 -8.43
C HIS A 182 10.44 -21.71 -7.37
N THR A 183 10.74 -20.50 -6.98
CA THR A 183 10.04 -19.83 -5.88
C THR A 183 9.31 -18.62 -6.39
N VAL A 184 8.07 -18.44 -5.95
CA VAL A 184 7.27 -17.23 -6.20
C VAL A 184 6.99 -16.56 -4.85
N ALA A 185 7.58 -15.40 -4.64
CA ALA A 185 7.43 -14.67 -3.39
C ALA A 185 5.98 -14.18 -3.19
N PRO A 186 5.47 -14.11 -1.95
CA PRO A 186 4.18 -13.48 -1.71
C PRO A 186 4.21 -12.00 -2.08
N THR A 187 3.06 -11.40 -2.36
CA THR A 187 2.95 -10.04 -2.90
C THR A 187 3.62 -9.01 -1.99
N TRP A 188 3.46 -9.16 -0.67
CA TRP A 188 4.08 -8.25 0.31
C TRP A 188 5.60 -8.36 0.44
N ARG A 189 6.20 -9.41 -0.15
CA ARG A 189 7.65 -9.58 -0.28
C ARG A 189 8.15 -9.25 -1.70
N SER A 190 7.21 -8.96 -2.61
CA SER A 190 7.52 -8.61 -4.00
C SER A 190 7.68 -7.09 -4.21
N THR A 191 7.81 -6.32 -3.14
CA THR A 191 8.00 -4.85 -3.16
C THR A 191 9.47 -4.42 -3.30
N GLY A 192 10.34 -5.35 -3.63
CA GLY A 192 11.77 -5.12 -3.90
C GLY A 192 12.73 -5.73 -2.88
N ASP A 193 12.23 -6.42 -1.85
CA ASP A 193 13.04 -7.11 -0.85
C ASP A 193 13.40 -8.56 -1.24
N ILE A 194 12.60 -9.19 -2.09
CA ILE A 194 12.90 -10.47 -2.73
C ILE A 194 13.08 -10.25 -4.23
N SER A 195 14.29 -10.38 -4.73
CA SER A 195 14.63 -10.13 -6.13
C SER A 195 15.69 -11.08 -6.68
N MET A 196 16.46 -11.72 -5.80
CA MET A 196 17.55 -12.61 -6.19
C MET A 196 17.66 -13.82 -5.24
N ARG A 197 18.42 -14.81 -5.67
CA ARG A 197 18.62 -16.06 -4.91
C ARG A 197 19.21 -15.87 -3.51
N ASP A 198 20.01 -14.82 -3.31
CA ASP A 198 20.61 -14.51 -2.01
C ASP A 198 19.54 -13.99 -1.02
N ASP A 199 18.46 -13.35 -1.50
CA ASP A 199 17.33 -12.97 -0.68
C ASP A 199 16.57 -14.21 -0.18
N VAL A 200 16.29 -15.17 -1.09
CA VAL A 200 15.66 -16.45 -0.73
C VAL A 200 16.52 -17.25 0.24
N LEU A 201 17.85 -17.28 0.02
CA LEU A 201 18.80 -17.87 0.97
C LEU A 201 18.66 -17.23 2.36
N GLY A 202 18.55 -15.91 2.45
CA GLY A 202 18.38 -15.18 3.69
C GLY A 202 17.11 -15.56 4.44
N GLU A 203 16.01 -15.83 3.72
CA GLU A 203 14.75 -16.31 4.32
C GLU A 203 14.91 -17.69 4.96
N ILE A 204 15.59 -18.60 4.28
CA ILE A 204 15.85 -19.94 4.80
C ILE A 204 16.82 -19.86 6.00
N ALA A 205 17.94 -19.14 5.85
CA ALA A 205 19.01 -19.08 6.84
C ALA A 205 18.56 -18.54 8.21
N ARG A 206 17.48 -17.76 8.27
CA ARG A 206 16.93 -17.24 9.54
C ARG A 206 16.12 -18.25 10.33
N LEU A 207 15.70 -19.35 9.72
CA LEU A 207 14.77 -20.31 10.31
C LEU A 207 15.33 -21.73 10.49
N VAL A 208 16.55 -22.01 9.98
CA VAL A 208 17.16 -23.33 10.00
C VAL A 208 18.50 -23.38 10.75
#